data_1d3cfa2324881e038b7f542afb516670
#
_entry.id   1d3cfa2324881e038b7f542afb516670
#
_cell.length_a   1.000
_cell.length_b   1.000
_cell.length_c   1.000
_cell.angle_alpha   90.00
_cell.angle_beta   90.00
_cell.angle_gamma   90.00
#
_symmetry.space_group_name_H-M   'P 1'
#
loop_
_entity.id
_entity.type
_entity.pdbx_description
1 polymer ?
#
loop_
_entity_poly.entity_id
_entity_poly.type
_entity_poly.pdbx_seq_one_letter_code
_entity_poly.pdbx_strand_id
1 'polypeptide(L)'
;MELFNKVTAGRLSLPEKVRVNLLALGDVGSTLLLGLRLMGGDVISSMGICDVRENAALRWEFELNQIQPPSGAALPPVEIISPEQLFDGDVFLFCASRMVPDTSVTGGDVRMAQYGLNRELAASYARMARDRGYQGLFCVVSDPVDPLCRAVLRAGGGPDGMGLRPCQVRGFGLGVMHARALYFARKDPRFADYLTEGRAFGPHGEDLVLANSIDRYDDALSRELTERVAHANLEMRKLGFKPYVAPALSSGALSLLALLRREWHYSSVYMDDIFMGCRNRLTPDGAIETEHLTLPPALEARLAETAARLRAID
;
A
#
# COMPACT_ATOMS: atom_id res chain seq x y z
N MET A 1 -16.62 -18.24 1.74
CA MET A 1 -15.44 -18.30 0.81
C MET A 1 -14.17 -18.39 1.65
N GLU A 2 -13.30 -19.35 1.34
CA GLU A 2 -12.02 -19.53 2.06
C GLU A 2 -10.89 -18.61 1.54
N LEU A 3 -11.22 -17.52 0.84
CA LEU A 3 -10.22 -16.68 0.21
C LEU A 3 -9.18 -16.15 1.23
N PHE A 4 -9.65 -15.71 2.38
CA PHE A 4 -8.77 -15.17 3.43
C PHE A 4 -8.11 -16.28 4.28
N ASN A 5 -8.62 -17.51 4.25
CA ASN A 5 -7.99 -18.65 4.93
C ASN A 5 -6.77 -19.22 4.17
N LYS A 6 -6.55 -18.77 2.94
CA LYS A 6 -5.41 -19.16 2.09
C LYS A 6 -4.27 -18.13 2.12
N VAL A 7 -4.11 -17.44 3.22
CA VAL A 7 -3.02 -16.49 3.39
C VAL A 7 -1.69 -17.22 3.40
N THR A 8 -0.77 -16.63 2.72
CA THR A 8 0.54 -17.16 2.35
C THR A 8 1.31 -17.73 3.53
N ALA A 9 1.72 -18.97 3.39
CA ALA A 9 2.75 -19.55 4.24
C ALA A 9 4.07 -18.77 4.03
N GLY A 10 4.66 -18.33 5.10
CA GLY A 10 5.93 -17.63 5.11
C GLY A 10 6.01 -16.66 6.28
N ARG A 11 7.22 -16.42 6.75
CA ARG A 11 7.50 -15.51 7.86
C ARG A 11 8.53 -14.49 7.46
N LEU A 12 8.33 -13.27 7.94
CA LEU A 12 9.27 -12.17 7.82
C LEU A 12 10.06 -12.06 9.12
N SER A 13 11.38 -11.95 9.00
CA SER A 13 12.23 -11.62 10.13
C SER A 13 12.65 -10.16 9.97
N LEU A 14 12.01 -9.27 10.73
CA LEU A 14 12.36 -7.85 10.75
C LEU A 14 12.96 -7.51 12.13
N PRO A 15 13.99 -6.64 12.17
CA PRO A 15 14.51 -6.12 13.43
C PRO A 15 13.47 -5.24 14.15
N GLU A 16 13.71 -4.92 15.41
CA GLU A 16 12.85 -4.06 16.21
C GLU A 16 12.72 -2.66 15.60
N LYS A 17 13.83 -2.11 15.09
CA LYS A 17 13.83 -0.89 14.28
C LYS A 17 14.43 -1.18 12.92
N VAL A 18 13.66 -0.91 11.89
CA VAL A 18 14.01 -1.20 10.50
C VAL A 18 14.72 -0.03 9.82
N ARG A 19 15.61 -0.35 8.88
CA ARG A 19 16.06 0.59 7.86
C ARG A 19 15.08 0.58 6.68
N VAL A 20 14.56 1.76 6.33
CA VAL A 20 13.62 1.95 5.22
C VAL A 20 14.31 2.64 4.06
N ASN A 21 14.32 2.01 2.88
CA ASN A 21 14.84 2.61 1.65
C ASN A 21 13.69 2.93 0.69
N LEU A 22 13.63 4.18 0.20
CA LEU A 22 12.54 4.71 -0.63
C LEU A 22 13.05 5.12 -2.00
N LEU A 23 12.38 4.62 -3.04
CA LEU A 23 12.60 4.99 -4.43
C LEU A 23 11.53 5.97 -4.91
N ALA A 24 11.98 7.09 -5.46
CA ALA A 24 11.22 8.16 -6.08
C ALA A 24 10.52 9.12 -5.11
N LEU A 25 10.94 10.38 -5.20
CA LEU A 25 10.52 11.50 -4.36
C LEU A 25 9.54 12.44 -5.08
N GLY A 26 8.57 11.83 -5.79
CA GLY A 26 7.40 12.55 -6.32
C GLY A 26 6.42 12.92 -5.22
N ASP A 27 5.21 13.39 -5.61
CA ASP A 27 4.18 13.84 -4.67
C ASP A 27 3.86 12.80 -3.57
N VAL A 28 3.69 11.53 -3.96
CA VAL A 28 3.40 10.44 -3.01
C VAL A 28 4.63 10.08 -2.18
N GLY A 29 5.77 9.82 -2.82
CA GLY A 29 6.98 9.36 -2.13
C GLY A 29 7.51 10.36 -1.11
N SER A 30 7.54 11.65 -1.45
CA SER A 30 8.00 12.70 -0.54
C SER A 30 7.06 12.92 0.65
N THR A 31 5.74 12.87 0.40
CA THR A 31 4.74 12.98 1.48
C THR A 31 4.79 11.78 2.42
N LEU A 32 4.95 10.58 1.87
CA LEU A 32 5.14 9.35 2.64
C LEU A 32 6.42 9.42 3.47
N LEU A 33 7.53 9.83 2.87
CA LEU A 33 8.82 10.01 3.54
C LEU A 33 8.72 10.95 4.74
N LEU A 34 8.06 12.10 4.57
CA LEU A 34 7.79 13.05 5.66
C LEU A 34 6.97 12.40 6.79
N GLY A 35 5.90 11.69 6.45
CA GLY A 35 5.07 10.98 7.41
C GLY A 35 5.84 9.94 8.21
N LEU A 36 6.64 9.11 7.55
CA LEU A 36 7.48 8.10 8.21
C LEU A 36 8.51 8.72 9.14
N ARG A 37 9.19 9.80 8.70
CA ARG A 37 10.18 10.47 9.52
C ARG A 37 9.59 11.05 10.80
N LEU A 38 8.43 11.72 10.70
CA LEU A 38 7.81 12.36 11.87
C LEU A 38 7.18 11.37 12.85
N MET A 39 6.67 10.24 12.37
CA MET A 39 5.86 9.33 13.18
C MET A 39 6.53 7.97 13.45
N GLY A 40 7.66 7.67 12.81
CA GLY A 40 8.24 6.32 12.81
C GLY A 40 9.43 6.12 13.76
N GLY A 41 9.79 7.09 14.59
CA GLY A 41 11.02 7.03 15.41
C GLY A 41 11.09 5.88 16.42
N ASP A 42 9.96 5.25 16.72
CA ASP A 42 9.85 4.05 17.54
C ASP A 42 10.20 2.76 16.79
N VAL A 43 9.94 2.69 15.47
CA VAL A 43 10.09 1.47 14.65
C VAL A 43 11.04 1.63 13.45
N ILE A 44 11.52 2.84 13.16
CA ILE A 44 12.45 3.13 12.06
C ILE A 44 13.77 3.62 12.64
N SER A 45 14.87 2.98 12.24
CA SER A 45 16.24 3.35 12.64
C SER A 45 16.86 4.42 11.74
N SER A 46 16.66 4.31 10.42
CA SER A 46 17.18 5.22 9.40
C SER A 46 16.40 5.10 8.09
N MET A 47 16.55 6.09 7.22
CA MET A 47 15.84 6.15 5.95
C MET A 47 16.82 6.47 4.82
N GLY A 48 16.92 5.58 3.83
CA GLY A 48 17.64 5.81 2.58
C GLY A 48 16.70 6.34 1.49
N ILE A 49 17.08 7.35 0.74
CA ILE A 49 16.30 7.92 -0.35
C ILE A 49 17.06 7.88 -1.68
N CYS A 50 16.35 7.49 -2.75
CA CYS A 50 16.87 7.46 -4.11
C CYS A 50 15.86 8.08 -5.08
N ASP A 51 16.30 9.01 -5.92
CA ASP A 51 15.50 9.58 -7.02
C ASP A 51 16.40 9.75 -8.24
N VAL A 52 15.84 9.61 -9.44
CA VAL A 52 16.58 9.85 -10.69
C VAL A 52 16.97 11.32 -10.85
N ARG A 53 16.33 12.23 -10.13
CA ARG A 53 16.65 13.65 -10.06
C ARG A 53 17.52 13.90 -8.81
N GLU A 54 18.81 14.00 -8.99
CA GLU A 54 19.76 14.23 -7.91
C GLU A 54 19.37 15.40 -6.99
N ASN A 55 18.98 16.54 -7.58
CA ASN A 55 18.54 17.72 -6.82
C ASN A 55 17.29 17.46 -5.96
N ALA A 56 16.43 16.52 -6.32
CA ALA A 56 15.29 16.13 -5.48
C ALA A 56 15.74 15.37 -4.23
N ALA A 57 16.70 14.45 -4.38
CA ALA A 57 17.25 13.70 -3.25
C ALA A 57 18.02 14.67 -2.30
N LEU A 58 18.87 15.54 -2.85
CA LEU A 58 19.61 16.55 -2.08
C LEU A 58 18.67 17.47 -1.29
N ARG A 59 17.60 17.97 -1.93
CA ARG A 59 16.60 18.80 -1.26
C ARG A 59 15.97 18.07 -0.07
N TRP A 60 15.47 16.86 -0.27
CA TRP A 60 14.73 16.14 0.77
C TRP A 60 15.64 15.70 1.92
N GLU A 61 16.87 15.27 1.63
CA GLU A 61 17.86 14.99 2.66
C GLU A 61 18.13 16.25 3.51
N PHE A 62 18.44 17.36 2.87
CA PHE A 62 18.79 18.63 3.54
C PHE A 62 17.61 19.16 4.37
N GLU A 63 16.40 19.28 3.80
CA GLU A 63 15.24 19.84 4.51
C GLU A 63 14.77 18.91 5.66
N LEU A 64 14.68 17.60 5.42
CA LEU A 64 14.18 16.70 6.45
C LEU A 64 15.12 16.61 7.66
N ASN A 65 16.42 16.55 7.46
CA ASN A 65 17.37 16.45 8.59
C ASN A 65 17.42 17.74 9.45
N GLN A 66 16.87 18.85 8.98
CA GLN A 66 16.69 20.09 9.76
C GLN A 66 15.42 20.08 10.64
N ILE A 67 14.50 19.14 10.44
CA ILE A 67 13.32 19.01 11.30
C ILE A 67 13.73 18.38 12.61
N GLN A 68 13.60 19.13 13.69
CA GLN A 68 13.92 18.67 15.05
C GLN A 68 12.77 18.96 16.01
N PRO A 69 12.30 17.97 16.77
CA PRO A 69 11.28 18.20 17.79
C PRO A 69 11.84 19.07 18.93
N PRO A 70 11.06 20.05 19.45
CA PRO A 70 11.49 20.84 20.61
C PRO A 70 11.80 19.99 21.85
N SER A 71 11.22 18.79 21.95
CA SER A 71 11.50 17.83 23.04
C SER A 71 12.88 17.20 22.96
N GLY A 72 13.61 17.36 21.84
CA GLY A 72 14.87 16.67 21.59
C GLY A 72 14.72 15.19 21.23
N ALA A 73 13.49 14.70 21.01
CA ALA A 73 13.28 13.30 20.57
C ALA A 73 13.97 13.06 19.22
N ALA A 74 14.70 11.95 19.11
CA ALA A 74 15.39 11.58 17.89
C ALA A 74 14.40 11.17 16.80
N LEU A 75 14.52 11.77 15.61
CA LEU A 75 13.84 11.32 14.41
C LEU A 75 14.79 10.47 13.56
N PRO A 76 14.29 9.49 12.78
CA PRO A 76 15.11 8.70 11.89
C PRO A 76 15.91 9.59 10.93
N PRO A 77 17.25 9.47 10.85
CA PRO A 77 18.03 10.23 9.89
C PRO A 77 17.71 9.81 8.45
N VAL A 78 17.80 10.76 7.53
CA VAL A 78 17.61 10.55 6.10
C VAL A 78 18.96 10.68 5.40
N GLU A 79 19.30 9.73 4.53
CA GLU A 79 20.53 9.75 3.74
C GLU A 79 20.24 9.44 2.26
N ILE A 80 21.03 10.04 1.37
CA ILE A 80 20.96 9.72 -0.05
C ILE A 80 21.70 8.41 -0.29
N ILE A 81 21.05 7.50 -1.00
CA ILE A 81 21.62 6.20 -1.37
C ILE A 81 21.64 6.01 -2.88
N SER A 82 22.57 5.20 -3.36
CA SER A 82 22.59 4.80 -4.76
C SER A 82 21.53 3.74 -5.09
N PRO A 83 21.16 3.55 -6.38
CA PRO A 83 20.24 2.48 -6.77
C PRO A 83 20.66 1.09 -6.31
N GLU A 84 21.98 0.83 -6.25
CA GLU A 84 22.55 -0.44 -5.80
C GLU A 84 22.30 -0.70 -4.32
N GLN A 85 22.15 0.34 -3.51
CA GLN A 85 21.92 0.26 -2.07
C GLN A 85 20.45 0.15 -1.67
N LEU A 86 19.52 0.20 -2.65
CA LEU A 86 18.07 0.15 -2.35
C LEU A 86 17.65 -1.09 -1.55
N PHE A 87 18.36 -2.21 -1.77
CA PHE A 87 18.07 -3.50 -1.12
C PHE A 87 19.00 -3.83 0.07
N ASP A 88 19.77 -2.85 0.55
CA ASP A 88 20.60 -3.00 1.77
C ASP A 88 19.81 -2.71 3.07
N GLY A 89 18.52 -2.34 2.95
CA GLY A 89 17.62 -2.10 4.06
C GLY A 89 16.66 -3.25 4.35
N ASP A 90 15.86 -3.11 5.41
CA ASP A 90 14.85 -4.10 5.80
C ASP A 90 13.53 -3.92 5.06
N VAL A 91 13.24 -2.68 4.63
CA VAL A 91 12.02 -2.31 3.92
C VAL A 91 12.37 -1.48 2.69
N PHE A 92 11.96 -1.92 1.52
CA PHE A 92 12.05 -1.17 0.28
C PHE A 92 10.69 -0.65 -0.14
N LEU A 93 10.57 0.67 -0.37
CA LEU A 93 9.35 1.35 -0.79
C LEU A 93 9.45 1.75 -2.26
N PHE A 94 8.66 1.09 -3.09
CA PHE A 94 8.52 1.39 -4.51
C PHE A 94 7.42 2.43 -4.71
N CYS A 95 7.79 3.71 -4.86
CA CYS A 95 6.88 4.84 -5.12
C CYS A 95 7.01 5.38 -6.55
N ALA A 96 7.83 4.74 -7.39
CA ALA A 96 8.11 5.21 -8.74
C ALA A 96 6.93 4.96 -9.69
N SER A 97 6.66 5.93 -10.58
CA SER A 97 5.70 5.81 -11.66
C SER A 97 6.27 6.46 -12.91
N ARG A 98 6.15 5.80 -14.06
CA ARG A 98 6.56 6.35 -15.36
C ARG A 98 5.53 7.32 -15.94
N MET A 99 4.27 7.19 -15.56
CA MET A 99 3.19 8.07 -16.02
C MET A 99 2.25 8.38 -14.86
N VAL A 100 2.04 9.67 -14.63
CA VAL A 100 0.94 10.16 -13.79
C VAL A 100 -0.05 10.82 -14.74
N PRO A 101 -1.31 10.36 -14.82
CA PRO A 101 -2.31 10.96 -15.70
C PRO A 101 -2.50 12.43 -15.39
N ASP A 102 -2.64 13.24 -16.44
CA ASP A 102 -3.00 14.64 -16.30
C ASP A 102 -4.33 14.76 -15.55
N THR A 103 -4.50 15.87 -14.82
CA THR A 103 -5.73 16.15 -14.06
C THR A 103 -6.97 16.29 -14.94
N SER A 104 -6.79 16.58 -16.25
CA SER A 104 -7.86 16.69 -17.24
C SER A 104 -8.41 15.33 -17.73
N VAL A 105 -7.67 14.24 -17.52
CA VAL A 105 -8.12 12.90 -17.94
C VAL A 105 -9.17 12.38 -16.94
N THR A 106 -10.43 12.41 -17.35
CA THR A 106 -11.58 11.99 -16.51
C THR A 106 -12.27 10.73 -17.02
N GLY A 107 -11.81 10.14 -18.13
CA GLY A 107 -12.42 8.95 -18.74
C GLY A 107 -11.40 7.99 -19.33
N GLY A 108 -11.81 6.74 -19.55
CA GLY A 108 -11.00 5.66 -20.08
C GLY A 108 -10.23 4.88 -19.00
N ASP A 109 -9.71 3.72 -19.36
CA ASP A 109 -8.94 2.86 -18.46
C ASP A 109 -7.50 3.37 -18.30
N VAL A 110 -7.38 4.56 -17.71
CA VAL A 110 -6.11 5.25 -17.48
C VAL A 110 -5.20 4.42 -16.58
N ARG A 111 -5.77 3.62 -15.66
CA ARG A 111 -5.01 2.77 -14.74
C ARG A 111 -4.37 1.59 -15.46
N MET A 112 -5.07 1.00 -16.43
CA MET A 112 -4.49 -0.09 -17.22
C MET A 112 -3.40 0.39 -18.17
N ALA A 113 -3.54 1.60 -18.74
CA ALA A 113 -2.45 2.22 -19.51
C ALA A 113 -1.22 2.48 -18.63
N GLN A 114 -1.42 2.92 -17.39
CA GLN A 114 -0.35 3.07 -16.41
C GLN A 114 0.26 1.72 -16.01
N TYR A 115 -0.56 0.68 -15.90
CA TYR A 115 -0.11 -0.64 -15.48
C TYR A 115 1.01 -1.18 -16.37
N GLY A 116 0.86 -1.15 -17.70
CA GLY A 116 1.88 -1.64 -18.62
C GLY A 116 3.26 -1.01 -18.39
N LEU A 117 3.31 0.32 -18.26
CA LEU A 117 4.56 1.06 -18.03
C LEU A 117 5.14 0.86 -16.63
N ASN A 118 4.29 0.85 -15.61
CA ASN A 118 4.71 0.68 -14.23
C ASN A 118 5.08 -0.76 -13.93
N ARG A 119 4.44 -1.75 -14.59
CA ARG A 119 4.77 -3.17 -14.49
C ARG A 119 6.21 -3.45 -14.84
N GLU A 120 6.69 -2.96 -15.99
CA GLU A 120 8.07 -3.17 -16.42
C GLU A 120 9.08 -2.51 -15.48
N LEU A 121 8.74 -1.32 -14.98
CA LEU A 121 9.58 -0.63 -14.00
C LEU A 121 9.64 -1.42 -12.68
N ALA A 122 8.50 -1.81 -12.12
CA ALA A 122 8.45 -2.60 -10.88
C ALA A 122 9.14 -3.96 -11.04
N ALA A 123 8.95 -4.62 -12.20
CA ALA A 123 9.62 -5.88 -12.52
C ALA A 123 11.15 -5.73 -12.56
N SER A 124 11.69 -4.60 -13.04
CA SER A 124 13.14 -4.37 -13.06
C SER A 124 13.72 -4.31 -11.64
N TYR A 125 13.08 -3.61 -10.73
CA TYR A 125 13.49 -3.57 -9.32
C TYR A 125 13.26 -4.90 -8.60
N ALA A 126 12.22 -5.64 -8.95
CA ALA A 126 11.99 -6.98 -8.41
C ALA A 126 13.10 -7.96 -8.78
N ARG A 127 13.59 -7.90 -10.04
CA ARG A 127 14.77 -8.68 -10.47
C ARG A 127 16.03 -8.25 -9.72
N MET A 128 16.26 -6.95 -9.53
CA MET A 128 17.38 -6.46 -8.71
C MET A 128 17.29 -6.98 -7.27
N ALA A 129 16.13 -6.96 -6.65
CA ALA A 129 15.92 -7.52 -5.32
C ALA A 129 16.28 -9.01 -5.25
N ARG A 130 15.81 -9.80 -6.24
CA ARG A 130 16.15 -11.22 -6.35
C ARG A 130 17.66 -11.42 -6.51
N ASP A 131 18.29 -10.71 -7.44
CA ASP A 131 19.71 -10.88 -7.77
C ASP A 131 20.61 -10.47 -6.60
N ARG A 132 20.10 -9.64 -5.66
CA ARG A 132 20.73 -9.28 -4.39
C ARG A 132 20.37 -10.22 -3.24
N GLY A 133 19.52 -11.23 -3.47
CA GLY A 133 19.07 -12.14 -2.41
C GLY A 133 18.28 -11.42 -1.30
N TYR A 134 17.52 -10.37 -1.64
CA TYR A 134 16.80 -9.52 -0.69
C TYR A 134 15.82 -10.32 0.19
N GLN A 135 15.94 -10.16 1.50
CA GLN A 135 15.11 -10.87 2.49
C GLN A 135 14.08 -9.97 3.19
N GLY A 136 14.15 -8.65 2.97
CA GLY A 136 13.25 -7.67 3.58
C GLY A 136 11.88 -7.57 2.90
N LEU A 137 11.13 -6.53 3.25
CA LEU A 137 9.83 -6.21 2.67
C LEU A 137 9.96 -5.40 1.38
N PHE A 138 9.35 -5.87 0.30
CA PHE A 138 9.15 -5.12 -0.94
C PHE A 138 7.73 -4.53 -0.94
N CYS A 139 7.63 -3.22 -0.70
CA CYS A 139 6.38 -2.51 -0.55
C CYS A 139 6.02 -1.72 -1.82
N VAL A 140 4.91 -2.01 -2.45
CA VAL A 140 4.39 -1.31 -3.62
C VAL A 140 3.41 -0.22 -3.16
N VAL A 141 3.72 1.03 -3.49
CA VAL A 141 2.89 2.21 -3.20
C VAL A 141 2.41 2.89 -4.50
N SER A 142 2.90 2.43 -5.64
CA SER A 142 2.55 2.93 -6.97
C SER A 142 1.30 2.22 -7.54
N ASP A 143 0.51 2.94 -8.33
CA ASP A 143 -0.72 2.42 -8.94
C ASP A 143 -0.46 1.69 -10.28
N PRO A 144 -1.31 0.68 -10.58
CA PRO A 144 -2.30 0.01 -9.73
C PRO A 144 -1.64 -0.97 -8.76
N VAL A 145 -1.87 -0.79 -7.46
CA VAL A 145 -1.12 -1.46 -6.39
C VAL A 145 -1.14 -2.99 -6.47
N ASP A 146 -2.33 -3.59 -6.51
CA ASP A 146 -2.50 -5.05 -6.42
C ASP A 146 -1.92 -5.79 -7.63
N PRO A 147 -2.20 -5.38 -8.89
CA PRO A 147 -1.56 -5.96 -10.06
C PRO A 147 -0.04 -5.78 -10.08
N LEU A 148 0.47 -4.62 -9.61
CA LEU A 148 1.92 -4.41 -9.53
C LEU A 148 2.59 -5.33 -8.49
N CYS A 149 1.95 -5.61 -7.36
CA CYS A 149 2.44 -6.61 -6.41
C CYS A 149 2.59 -7.99 -7.05
N ARG A 150 1.61 -8.40 -7.88
CA ARG A 150 1.68 -9.65 -8.63
C ARG A 150 2.82 -9.65 -9.64
N ALA A 151 3.00 -8.55 -10.36
CA ALA A 151 4.12 -8.38 -11.30
C ALA A 151 5.48 -8.43 -10.59
N VAL A 152 5.61 -7.79 -9.43
CA VAL A 152 6.81 -7.85 -8.59
C VAL A 152 7.11 -9.29 -8.17
N LEU A 153 6.11 -10.02 -7.67
CA LEU A 153 6.31 -11.40 -7.25
C LEU A 153 6.70 -12.31 -8.41
N ARG A 154 6.03 -12.19 -9.57
CA ARG A 154 6.36 -12.96 -10.78
C ARG A 154 7.78 -12.68 -11.30
N ALA A 155 8.21 -11.42 -11.31
CA ALA A 155 9.53 -11.03 -11.82
C ALA A 155 10.66 -11.29 -10.82
N GLY A 156 10.38 -11.14 -9.53
CA GLY A 156 11.35 -11.30 -8.45
C GLY A 156 11.40 -12.71 -7.86
N GLY A 157 10.38 -13.54 -8.09
CA GLY A 157 10.41 -14.96 -7.72
C GLY A 157 11.39 -15.73 -8.58
N GLY A 158 12.06 -16.72 -8.01
CA GLY A 158 12.96 -17.62 -8.73
C GLY A 158 12.34 -19.00 -8.91
N PRO A 159 12.73 -19.77 -9.95
CA PRO A 159 12.23 -21.12 -10.19
C PRO A 159 12.54 -22.10 -9.04
N ASP A 160 13.56 -21.79 -8.25
CA ASP A 160 14.04 -22.64 -7.14
C ASP A 160 13.68 -22.08 -5.76
N GLY A 161 12.73 -21.12 -5.67
CA GLY A 161 12.38 -20.47 -4.41
C GLY A 161 13.46 -19.51 -3.88
N MET A 162 14.46 -19.19 -4.69
CA MET A 162 15.60 -18.33 -4.32
C MET A 162 15.29 -16.84 -4.41
N GLY A 163 14.14 -16.44 -4.92
CA GLY A 163 13.75 -15.05 -5.10
C GLY A 163 12.83 -14.52 -4.01
N LEU A 164 12.12 -13.44 -4.34
CA LEU A 164 11.10 -12.86 -3.47
C LEU A 164 10.00 -13.88 -3.18
N ARG A 165 9.71 -14.04 -1.91
CA ARG A 165 8.61 -14.88 -1.42
C ARG A 165 7.32 -14.06 -1.33
N PRO A 166 6.14 -14.68 -1.49
CA PRO A 166 4.86 -13.96 -1.39
C PRO A 166 4.68 -13.14 -0.11
N CYS A 167 5.18 -13.62 1.04
CA CYS A 167 5.11 -12.88 2.30
C CYS A 167 5.97 -11.59 2.33
N GLN A 168 6.96 -11.47 1.45
CA GLN A 168 7.82 -10.29 1.36
C GLN A 168 7.20 -9.15 0.54
N VAL A 169 6.20 -9.43 -0.31
CA VAL A 169 5.58 -8.42 -1.16
C VAL A 169 4.30 -7.90 -0.52
N ARG A 170 4.17 -6.57 -0.43
CA ARG A 170 3.04 -5.88 0.17
C ARG A 170 2.58 -4.72 -0.69
N GLY A 171 1.26 -4.53 -0.78
CA GLY A 171 0.67 -3.39 -1.48
C GLY A 171 0.00 -2.40 -0.52
N PHE A 172 0.28 -1.12 -0.70
CA PHE A 172 -0.23 -0.06 0.17
C PHE A 172 -1.15 0.89 -0.62
N GLY A 173 -2.42 0.51 -0.77
CA GLY A 173 -3.46 1.29 -1.46
C GLY A 173 -4.78 1.34 -0.67
N LEU A 174 -5.15 0.25 0.01
CA LEU A 174 -6.46 0.11 0.63
C LEU A 174 -6.66 1.01 1.87
N GLY A 175 -5.60 1.40 2.56
CA GLY A 175 -5.69 2.22 3.78
C GLY A 175 -6.43 3.55 3.56
N VAL A 176 -6.20 4.23 2.44
CA VAL A 176 -6.93 5.46 2.12
C VAL A 176 -8.39 5.21 1.77
N MET A 177 -8.74 4.03 1.23
CA MET A 177 -10.14 3.69 0.96
C MET A 177 -10.93 3.52 2.25
N HIS A 178 -10.34 2.82 3.22
CA HIS A 178 -10.90 2.75 4.57
C HIS A 178 -11.02 4.13 5.23
N ALA A 179 -9.98 4.96 5.15
CA ALA A 179 -10.00 6.32 5.71
C ALA A 179 -11.08 7.22 5.08
N ARG A 180 -11.28 7.13 3.76
CA ARG A 180 -12.36 7.83 3.04
C ARG A 180 -13.73 7.33 3.47
N ALA A 181 -13.91 6.02 3.66
CA ALA A 181 -15.16 5.45 4.14
C ALA A 181 -15.50 5.98 5.54
N LEU A 182 -14.53 6.03 6.45
CA LEU A 182 -14.70 6.67 7.76
C LEU A 182 -15.06 8.16 7.64
N TYR A 183 -14.45 8.87 6.71
CA TYR A 183 -14.76 10.29 6.46
C TYR A 183 -16.22 10.49 6.04
N PHE A 184 -16.71 9.68 5.08
CA PHE A 184 -18.11 9.76 4.65
C PHE A 184 -19.08 9.28 5.73
N ALA A 185 -18.74 8.23 6.47
CA ALA A 185 -19.56 7.73 7.57
C ALA A 185 -19.75 8.73 8.71
N ARG A 186 -18.75 9.59 8.96
CA ARG A 186 -18.89 10.69 9.92
C ARG A 186 -19.82 11.82 9.44
N LYS A 187 -20.03 11.93 8.12
CA LYS A 187 -20.86 13.01 7.52
C LYS A 187 -22.28 12.57 7.20
N ASP A 188 -22.54 11.29 7.04
CA ASP A 188 -23.85 10.76 6.67
C ASP A 188 -24.22 9.64 7.66
N PRO A 189 -25.22 9.90 8.55
CA PRO A 189 -25.64 8.93 9.56
C PRO A 189 -26.07 7.56 9.03
N ARG A 190 -26.46 7.46 7.76
CA ARG A 190 -26.81 6.18 7.13
C ARG A 190 -25.63 5.20 7.10
N PHE A 191 -24.40 5.72 7.10
CA PHE A 191 -23.18 4.91 7.09
C PHE A 191 -22.54 4.79 8.49
N ALA A 192 -23.23 5.19 9.57
CA ALA A 192 -22.65 5.25 10.91
C ALA A 192 -22.09 3.89 11.40
N ASP A 193 -22.70 2.78 11.01
CA ASP A 193 -22.21 1.44 11.35
C ASP A 193 -20.78 1.19 10.86
N TYR A 194 -20.38 1.80 9.74
CA TYR A 194 -19.02 1.67 9.22
C TYR A 194 -17.95 2.18 10.19
N LEU A 195 -18.26 3.12 11.07
CA LEU A 195 -17.29 3.68 12.01
C LEU A 195 -16.72 2.63 12.98
N THR A 196 -17.48 1.62 13.33
CA THR A 196 -17.10 0.58 14.30
C THR A 196 -17.02 -0.82 13.68
N GLU A 197 -17.88 -1.13 12.73
CA GLU A 197 -18.07 -2.48 12.19
C GLU A 197 -17.60 -2.60 10.72
N GLY A 198 -17.37 -1.46 10.06
CA GLY A 198 -17.04 -1.42 8.64
C GLY A 198 -15.75 -2.12 8.27
N ARG A 199 -15.74 -2.72 7.07
CA ARG A 199 -14.54 -3.36 6.50
C ARG A 199 -14.33 -2.94 5.05
N ALA A 200 -13.05 -2.84 4.67
CA ALA A 200 -12.61 -2.57 3.32
C ALA A 200 -11.86 -3.78 2.77
N PHE A 201 -12.11 -4.10 1.51
CA PHE A 201 -11.49 -5.20 0.79
C PHE A 201 -11.20 -4.80 -0.66
N GLY A 202 -10.32 -5.58 -1.32
CA GLY A 202 -10.05 -5.42 -2.73
C GLY A 202 -8.99 -4.38 -3.04
N PRO A 203 -8.85 -4.03 -4.33
CA PRO A 203 -7.87 -3.08 -4.78
C PRO A 203 -8.24 -1.64 -4.44
N HIS A 204 -7.25 -0.77 -4.56
CA HIS A 204 -7.41 0.66 -4.57
C HIS A 204 -8.04 1.11 -5.90
N GLY A 205 -9.37 1.19 -5.98
CA GLY A 205 -10.02 1.66 -7.22
C GLY A 205 -11.38 1.07 -7.52
N GLU A 206 -11.64 0.72 -8.80
CA GLU A 206 -12.97 0.34 -9.30
C GLU A 206 -13.52 -0.95 -8.69
N ASP A 207 -12.64 -1.91 -8.40
CA ASP A 207 -13.02 -3.18 -7.79
C ASP A 207 -12.96 -3.16 -6.25
N LEU A 208 -12.98 -1.98 -5.65
CA LEU A 208 -13.11 -1.80 -4.21
C LEU A 208 -14.42 -2.41 -3.69
N VAL A 209 -14.35 -3.09 -2.56
CA VAL A 209 -15.51 -3.61 -1.85
C VAL A 209 -15.51 -3.09 -0.42
N LEU A 210 -16.51 -2.29 -0.07
CA LEU A 210 -16.76 -1.92 1.31
C LEU A 210 -17.96 -2.69 1.85
N ALA A 211 -17.89 -3.06 3.13
CA ALA A 211 -19.00 -3.57 3.90
C ALA A 211 -19.32 -2.57 5.02
N ASN A 212 -20.55 -2.09 5.11
CA ASN A 212 -20.99 -1.19 6.17
C ASN A 212 -20.83 -1.85 7.56
N SER A 213 -21.13 -3.12 7.66
CA SER A 213 -20.95 -4.02 8.79
C SER A 213 -20.79 -5.44 8.25
N ILE A 214 -20.17 -6.34 9.01
CA ILE A 214 -20.16 -7.76 8.68
C ILE A 214 -21.42 -8.44 9.23
N ASP A 215 -21.81 -8.12 10.46
CA ASP A 215 -22.92 -8.78 11.14
C ASP A 215 -24.29 -8.26 10.70
N ARG A 216 -24.35 -6.97 10.33
CA ARG A 216 -25.56 -6.26 9.86
C ARG A 216 -25.35 -5.74 8.44
N TYR A 217 -24.83 -6.61 7.57
CA TYR A 217 -24.50 -6.23 6.20
C TYR A 217 -25.72 -5.79 5.41
N ASP A 218 -25.66 -4.59 4.88
CA ASP A 218 -26.60 -4.04 3.91
C ASP A 218 -25.89 -3.84 2.58
N ASP A 219 -26.26 -4.60 1.56
CA ASP A 219 -25.60 -4.57 0.24
C ASP A 219 -25.81 -3.23 -0.48
N ALA A 220 -27.00 -2.62 -0.37
CA ALA A 220 -27.29 -1.35 -1.02
C ALA A 220 -26.48 -0.21 -0.40
N LEU A 221 -26.47 -0.09 0.92
CA LEU A 221 -25.65 0.91 1.63
C LEU A 221 -24.16 0.70 1.40
N SER A 222 -23.70 -0.56 1.41
CA SER A 222 -22.30 -0.91 1.16
C SER A 222 -21.86 -0.53 -0.25
N ARG A 223 -22.70 -0.73 -1.27
CA ARG A 223 -22.43 -0.32 -2.65
C ARG A 223 -22.43 1.20 -2.78
N GLU A 224 -23.39 1.90 -2.20
CA GLU A 224 -23.44 3.37 -2.23
C GLU A 224 -22.17 3.96 -1.59
N LEU A 225 -21.75 3.44 -0.42
CA LEU A 225 -20.53 3.88 0.23
C LEU A 225 -19.29 3.57 -0.61
N THR A 226 -19.23 2.38 -1.23
CA THR A 226 -18.14 1.99 -2.13
C THR A 226 -18.00 2.98 -3.28
N GLU A 227 -19.09 3.33 -3.93
CA GLU A 227 -19.14 4.28 -5.05
C GLU A 227 -18.61 5.66 -4.64
N ARG A 228 -19.10 6.20 -3.52
CA ARG A 228 -18.63 7.50 -2.98
C ARG A 228 -17.13 7.50 -2.69
N VAL A 229 -16.62 6.42 -2.12
CA VAL A 229 -15.22 6.28 -1.76
C VAL A 229 -14.33 6.12 -2.99
N ALA A 230 -14.74 5.31 -3.95
CA ALA A 230 -14.00 5.09 -5.20
C ALA A 230 -13.81 6.40 -5.99
N HIS A 231 -14.83 7.29 -5.97
CA HIS A 231 -14.82 8.56 -6.68
C HIS A 231 -14.37 9.77 -5.86
N ALA A 232 -13.97 9.59 -4.60
CA ALA A 232 -13.57 10.72 -3.72
C ALA A 232 -12.37 11.53 -4.27
N ASN A 233 -11.52 10.91 -5.09
CA ASN A 233 -10.41 11.60 -5.75
C ASN A 233 -10.88 12.61 -6.81
N LEU A 234 -12.04 12.41 -7.42
CA LEU A 234 -12.61 13.32 -8.42
C LEU A 234 -13.01 14.65 -7.79
N GLU A 235 -13.48 14.65 -6.55
CA GLU A 235 -13.80 15.90 -5.84
C GLU A 235 -12.57 16.79 -5.69
N MET A 236 -11.40 16.21 -5.38
CA MET A 236 -10.16 16.97 -5.28
C MET A 236 -9.70 17.51 -6.64
N ARG A 237 -9.87 16.71 -7.70
CA ARG A 237 -9.55 17.13 -9.08
C ARG A 237 -10.44 18.29 -9.54
N LYS A 238 -11.74 18.30 -9.19
CA LYS A 238 -12.65 19.42 -9.47
C LYS A 238 -12.19 20.74 -8.83
N LEU A 239 -11.47 20.66 -7.71
CA LEU A 239 -10.85 21.82 -7.05
C LEU A 239 -9.51 22.24 -7.68
N GLY A 240 -9.04 21.52 -8.72
CA GLY A 240 -7.78 21.80 -9.40
C GLY A 240 -6.53 21.21 -8.73
N PHE A 241 -6.68 20.31 -7.76
CA PHE A 241 -5.56 19.72 -7.04
C PHE A 241 -5.39 18.21 -7.31
N LYS A 242 -4.15 17.74 -7.20
CA LYS A 242 -3.84 16.31 -7.23
C LYS A 242 -4.17 15.64 -5.90
N PRO A 243 -4.88 14.50 -5.89
CA PRO A 243 -5.32 13.83 -4.64
C PRO A 243 -4.26 12.86 -4.09
N TYR A 244 -3.07 13.33 -3.71
CA TYR A 244 -1.96 12.47 -3.29
C TYR A 244 -1.71 12.45 -1.77
N VAL A 245 -2.09 13.49 -1.03
CA VAL A 245 -1.76 13.61 0.42
C VAL A 245 -2.36 12.47 1.23
N ALA A 246 -3.68 12.26 1.10
CA ALA A 246 -4.35 11.18 1.85
C ALA A 246 -3.87 9.77 1.45
N PRO A 247 -3.69 9.43 0.16
CA PRO A 247 -3.07 8.16 -0.23
C PRO A 247 -1.67 7.97 0.35
N ALA A 248 -0.79 8.96 0.23
CA ALA A 248 0.58 8.87 0.74
C ALA A 248 0.65 8.67 2.26
N LEU A 249 -0.25 9.31 3.01
CA LEU A 249 -0.27 9.20 4.46
C LEU A 249 -1.09 7.98 4.93
N SER A 250 -2.36 7.85 4.55
CA SER A 250 -3.23 6.80 5.09
C SER A 250 -2.86 5.41 4.57
N SER A 251 -2.59 5.25 3.27
CA SER A 251 -2.15 3.96 2.72
C SER A 251 -0.65 3.74 2.91
N GLY A 252 0.17 4.76 2.63
CA GLY A 252 1.62 4.66 2.73
C GLY A 252 2.10 4.68 4.18
N ALA A 253 2.29 5.88 4.75
CA ALA A 253 2.97 6.04 6.03
C ALA A 253 2.26 5.34 7.20
N LEU A 254 0.97 5.62 7.42
CA LEU A 254 0.23 5.09 8.58
C LEU A 254 0.05 3.58 8.51
N SER A 255 -0.28 3.03 7.34
CA SER A 255 -0.43 1.57 7.20
C SER A 255 0.90 0.83 7.32
N LEU A 256 2.00 1.41 6.79
CA LEU A 256 3.33 0.83 6.97
C LEU A 256 3.78 0.86 8.44
N LEU A 257 3.59 1.99 9.13
CA LEU A 257 3.92 2.08 10.55
C LEU A 257 3.11 1.10 11.39
N ALA A 258 1.81 0.94 11.11
CA ALA A 258 0.98 -0.07 11.78
C ALA A 258 1.48 -1.50 11.49
N LEU A 259 1.89 -1.80 10.25
CA LEU A 259 2.52 -3.09 9.91
C LEU A 259 3.78 -3.32 10.76
N LEU A 260 4.69 -2.35 10.83
CA LEU A 260 5.93 -2.46 11.60
C LEU A 260 5.69 -2.60 13.11
N ARG A 261 4.64 -1.95 13.63
CA ARG A 261 4.17 -2.08 15.03
C ARG A 261 3.36 -3.35 15.28
N ARG A 262 3.13 -4.18 14.23
CA ARG A 262 2.30 -5.39 14.31
C ARG A 262 0.84 -5.12 14.66
N GLU A 263 0.36 -3.95 14.30
CA GLU A 263 -1.01 -3.49 14.49
C GLU A 263 -1.89 -3.85 13.29
N TRP A 264 -3.20 -3.96 13.53
CA TRP A 264 -4.18 -4.16 12.47
C TRP A 264 -4.21 -2.96 11.54
N HIS A 265 -4.02 -3.20 10.24
CA HIS A 265 -4.04 -2.19 9.19
C HIS A 265 -4.63 -2.75 7.90
N TYR A 266 -4.73 -1.91 6.88
CA TYR A 266 -5.19 -2.30 5.56
C TYR A 266 -4.05 -2.25 4.55
N SER A 267 -3.72 -3.40 3.99
CA SER A 267 -2.73 -3.55 2.92
C SER A 267 -3.06 -4.76 2.05
N SER A 268 -2.49 -4.84 0.85
CA SER A 268 -2.64 -6.00 -0.02
C SER A 268 -1.68 -7.10 0.39
N VAL A 269 -2.21 -8.31 0.47
CA VAL A 269 -1.49 -9.54 0.77
C VAL A 269 -1.72 -10.55 -0.34
N TYR A 270 -0.76 -11.46 -0.52
CA TYR A 270 -0.91 -12.55 -1.49
C TYR A 270 -1.91 -13.59 -0.99
N MET A 271 -2.86 -13.96 -1.82
CA MET A 271 -3.83 -15.01 -1.56
C MET A 271 -4.31 -15.63 -2.86
N ASP A 272 -4.22 -16.93 -2.99
CA ASP A 272 -4.77 -17.70 -4.12
C ASP A 272 -4.41 -17.13 -5.50
N ASP A 273 -3.10 -16.89 -5.73
CA ASP A 273 -2.49 -16.36 -6.95
C ASP A 273 -2.83 -14.89 -7.29
N ILE A 274 -3.41 -14.15 -6.38
CA ILE A 274 -3.61 -12.71 -6.50
C ILE A 274 -3.04 -11.96 -5.29
N PHE A 275 -2.85 -10.65 -5.46
CA PHE A 275 -2.76 -9.73 -4.34
C PHE A 275 -4.10 -9.03 -4.18
N MET A 276 -4.59 -8.98 -2.95
CA MET A 276 -5.86 -8.34 -2.64
C MET A 276 -5.79 -7.68 -1.26
N GLY A 277 -6.30 -6.47 -1.19
CA GLY A 277 -6.34 -5.72 0.05
C GLY A 277 -7.35 -6.28 1.05
N CYS A 278 -6.95 -6.35 2.32
CA CYS A 278 -7.81 -6.68 3.46
C CYS A 278 -7.22 -6.12 4.76
N ARG A 279 -7.94 -6.27 5.86
CA ARG A 279 -7.42 -5.98 7.18
C ARG A 279 -6.51 -7.12 7.64
N ASN A 280 -5.27 -6.79 7.94
CA ASN A 280 -4.25 -7.77 8.32
C ASN A 280 -3.20 -7.17 9.26
N ARG A 281 -2.36 -8.02 9.84
CA ARG A 281 -1.20 -7.62 10.65
C ARG A 281 -0.07 -8.65 10.54
N LEU A 282 1.14 -8.29 11.00
CA LEU A 282 2.18 -9.26 11.30
C LEU A 282 2.00 -9.77 12.74
N THR A 283 2.13 -11.08 12.89
CA THR A 283 2.21 -11.71 14.22
C THR A 283 3.62 -11.50 14.81
N PRO A 284 3.82 -11.71 16.12
CA PRO A 284 5.14 -11.61 16.75
C PRO A 284 6.23 -12.47 16.11
N ASP A 285 5.87 -13.61 15.52
CA ASP A 285 6.78 -14.52 14.81
C ASP A 285 6.91 -14.23 13.31
N GLY A 286 6.34 -13.09 12.85
CA GLY A 286 6.48 -12.58 11.48
C GLY A 286 5.55 -13.24 10.45
N ALA A 287 4.57 -14.04 10.86
CA ALA A 287 3.54 -14.53 9.96
C ALA A 287 2.54 -13.43 9.61
N ILE A 288 1.82 -13.61 8.50
CA ILE A 288 0.71 -12.73 8.12
C ILE A 288 -0.57 -13.29 8.72
N GLU A 289 -1.25 -12.48 9.50
CA GLU A 289 -2.57 -12.79 10.03
C GLU A 289 -3.60 -11.87 9.37
N THR A 290 -4.63 -12.46 8.78
CA THR A 290 -5.82 -11.74 8.30
C THR A 290 -6.95 -11.91 9.29
N GLU A 291 -7.90 -10.99 9.26
CA GLU A 291 -9.08 -11.07 10.12
C GLU A 291 -9.98 -12.22 9.68
N HIS A 292 -10.32 -13.12 10.61
CA HIS A 292 -11.26 -14.21 10.36
C HIS A 292 -12.69 -13.71 10.47
N LEU A 293 -13.41 -13.73 9.36
CA LEU A 293 -14.77 -13.20 9.26
C LEU A 293 -15.71 -14.27 8.67
N THR A 294 -16.90 -14.39 9.24
CA THR A 294 -18.00 -15.08 8.61
C THR A 294 -18.71 -14.10 7.69
N LEU A 295 -18.49 -14.26 6.38
CA LEU A 295 -19.00 -13.30 5.39
C LEU A 295 -20.45 -13.56 5.03
N PRO A 296 -21.31 -12.51 4.97
CA PRO A 296 -22.64 -12.64 4.37
C PRO A 296 -22.56 -13.06 2.90
N PRO A 297 -23.50 -13.91 2.40
CA PRO A 297 -23.42 -14.45 1.02
C PRO A 297 -23.31 -13.39 -0.08
N ALA A 298 -23.99 -12.25 0.06
CA ALA A 298 -23.92 -11.15 -0.92
C ALA A 298 -22.55 -10.49 -0.93
N LEU A 299 -21.91 -10.29 0.24
CA LEU A 299 -20.55 -9.77 0.33
C LEU A 299 -19.54 -10.78 -0.23
N GLU A 300 -19.71 -12.06 0.07
CA GLU A 300 -18.88 -13.14 -0.46
C GLU A 300 -18.91 -13.18 -2.00
N ALA A 301 -20.09 -13.02 -2.61
CA ALA A 301 -20.23 -12.95 -4.06
C ALA A 301 -19.47 -11.75 -4.67
N ARG A 302 -19.57 -10.56 -4.06
CA ARG A 302 -18.83 -9.36 -4.49
C ARG A 302 -17.31 -9.58 -4.43
N LEU A 303 -16.82 -10.19 -3.36
CA LEU A 303 -15.40 -10.48 -3.19
C LEU A 303 -14.89 -11.51 -4.19
N ALA A 304 -15.71 -12.54 -4.50
CA ALA A 304 -15.39 -13.52 -5.52
C ALA A 304 -15.30 -12.89 -6.92
N GLU A 305 -16.18 -11.95 -7.25
CA GLU A 305 -16.14 -11.20 -8.50
C GLU A 305 -14.88 -10.33 -8.60
N THR A 306 -14.55 -9.56 -7.55
CA THR A 306 -13.31 -8.79 -7.47
C THR A 306 -12.07 -9.68 -7.64
N ALA A 307 -12.02 -10.82 -6.96
CA ALA A 307 -10.90 -11.75 -7.09
C ALA A 307 -10.78 -12.31 -8.52
N ALA A 308 -11.90 -12.61 -9.18
CA ALA A 308 -11.91 -13.07 -10.57
C ALA A 308 -11.36 -12.00 -11.53
N ARG A 309 -11.74 -10.73 -11.35
CA ARG A 309 -11.21 -9.61 -12.14
C ARG A 309 -9.71 -9.41 -11.91
N LEU A 310 -9.23 -9.48 -10.67
CA LEU A 310 -7.80 -9.38 -10.37
C LEU A 310 -6.99 -10.52 -11.00
N ARG A 311 -7.55 -11.76 -11.06
CA ARG A 311 -6.90 -12.88 -11.75
C ARG A 311 -6.80 -12.67 -13.25
N ALA A 312 -7.77 -11.99 -13.85
CA ALA A 312 -7.80 -11.72 -15.29
C ALA A 312 -6.79 -10.64 -15.74
N ILE A 313 -6.22 -9.87 -14.82
CA ILE A 313 -5.16 -8.90 -15.12
C ILE A 313 -3.83 -9.66 -15.24
N ASP A 314 -3.18 -9.59 -16.41
CA ASP A 314 -1.89 -10.25 -16.70
C ASP A 314 -0.68 -9.40 -16.30
#